data_fec2cbf48344dd53ec4d43373615a522
#
_entry.id   fec2cbf48344dd53ec4d43373615a522
#
_cell.length_a   1.000
_cell.length_b   1.000
_cell.length_c   1.000
_cell.angle_alpha   90.00
_cell.angle_beta   90.00
_cell.angle_gamma   90.00
#
_symmetry.space_group_name_H-M   'P 1'
#
loop_
_entity.id
_entity.type
_entity.pdbx_description
1 polymer ?
#
loop_
_entity_poly.entity_id
_entity_poly.type
_entity_poly.pdbx_seq_one_letter_code
_entity_poly.pdbx_strand_id
1 'polypeptide(L)'
;MDVITGTCEFKIPEKTVVSIGKFDGVHKGHIQIIKRMREYISRGYKLCVLTFDIPPSSLGFGIDNGVILSNEEKRYIFADIGIDYYIEFPFYEKTASIPARQFIEEYIVDRMNAKAVVVGEDCTFGQGAEGNAQMLRDFGPIYDYEVEIISKIKDGKHEISSTYLKELLAAGNVKKFMNLAYYPFYVHGRFKRDSISVGGGMSYYVMDVSEEKVIPLDGVYYSTVIYEDELYDAITNVRGDTRVFETYIYGGVRGIQRADVSIALLQYKREEIKFYKTSDMNKKVKEDIFEGQKWHKEKVARWRQKL
;
A
#
# COMPACT_ATOMS: atom_id res chain seq x y z
N MET A 1 -14.29 2.08 11.12
CA MET A 1 -13.07 2.92 11.20
C MET A 1 -13.42 4.36 10.91
N ASP A 2 -13.11 5.25 11.83
CA ASP A 2 -13.27 6.70 11.64
C ASP A 2 -12.02 7.26 10.99
N VAL A 3 -12.19 8.02 9.89
CA VAL A 3 -11.09 8.63 9.13
C VAL A 3 -11.05 10.12 9.43
N ILE A 4 -9.91 10.59 9.91
CA ILE A 4 -9.63 12.01 10.18
C ILE A 4 -8.61 12.48 9.15
N THR A 5 -9.01 13.41 8.28
CA THR A 5 -8.16 13.92 7.19
C THR A 5 -8.37 15.41 6.98
N GLY A 6 -7.35 16.10 6.41
CA GLY A 6 -7.42 17.51 6.06
C GLY A 6 -7.46 18.48 7.25
N THR A 7 -7.24 18.01 8.48
CA THR A 7 -7.24 18.84 9.69
C THR A 7 -6.22 18.36 10.71
N CYS A 8 -5.66 19.32 11.47
CA CYS A 8 -4.90 19.05 12.70
C CYS A 8 -5.78 19.21 13.94
N GLU A 9 -7.01 19.71 13.78
CA GLU A 9 -7.96 19.97 14.84
C GLU A 9 -8.94 18.80 14.98
N PHE A 10 -8.62 17.87 15.89
CA PHE A 10 -9.46 16.72 16.24
C PHE A 10 -9.27 16.36 17.70
N LYS A 11 -10.16 15.58 18.27
CA LYS A 11 -10.01 14.99 19.59
C LYS A 11 -10.73 13.64 19.65
N ILE A 12 -9.99 12.62 20.08
CA ILE A 12 -10.54 11.27 20.31
C ILE A 12 -10.95 11.17 21.77
N PRO A 13 -12.23 10.90 22.07
CA PRO A 13 -12.70 10.85 23.47
C PRO A 13 -12.30 9.56 24.18
N GLU A 14 -12.13 8.46 23.48
CA GLU A 14 -11.76 7.17 24.06
C GLU A 14 -10.25 7.08 24.30
N LYS A 15 -9.86 6.21 25.22
CA LYS A 15 -8.46 5.83 25.42
C LYS A 15 -7.97 5.06 24.19
N THR A 16 -6.80 5.42 23.68
CA THR A 16 -6.24 4.79 22.49
C THR A 16 -4.91 4.10 22.77
N VAL A 17 -4.61 3.10 21.93
CA VAL A 17 -3.25 2.67 21.64
C VAL A 17 -2.88 3.20 20.25
N VAL A 18 -1.79 3.95 20.19
CA VAL A 18 -1.39 4.72 19.01
C VAL A 18 -0.19 4.11 18.32
N SER A 19 -0.19 4.10 17.01
CA SER A 19 1.02 3.90 16.22
C SER A 19 1.19 5.04 15.20
N ILE A 20 2.44 5.46 15.00
CA ILE A 20 2.80 6.56 14.10
C ILE A 20 3.76 6.02 13.04
N GLY A 21 3.49 6.32 11.77
CA GLY A 21 4.37 5.91 10.69
C GLY A 21 3.86 6.25 9.31
N LYS A 22 4.70 6.08 8.29
CA LYS A 22 4.32 6.24 6.89
C LYS A 22 3.40 5.11 6.42
N PHE A 23 3.57 3.93 6.96
CA PHE A 23 2.82 2.70 6.63
C PHE A 23 2.76 2.40 5.12
N ASP A 24 3.79 2.79 4.38
CA ASP A 24 3.84 2.53 2.95
C ASP A 24 4.12 1.05 2.68
N GLY A 25 3.19 0.40 1.95
CA GLY A 25 3.25 -1.02 1.61
C GLY A 25 2.73 -1.97 2.69
N VAL A 26 2.30 -1.51 3.86
CA VAL A 26 1.76 -2.31 4.99
C VAL A 26 2.40 -3.71 5.07
N HIS A 27 3.70 -3.75 5.32
CA HIS A 27 4.48 -4.99 5.36
C HIS A 27 4.40 -5.72 6.71
N LYS A 28 5.00 -6.90 6.79
CA LYS A 28 5.03 -7.75 8.01
C LYS A 28 5.48 -7.00 9.26
N GLY A 29 6.40 -6.04 9.16
CA GLY A 29 6.81 -5.19 10.29
C GLY A 29 5.65 -4.36 10.83
N HIS A 30 4.88 -3.71 9.93
CA HIS A 30 3.68 -2.96 10.31
C HIS A 30 2.61 -3.88 10.91
N ILE A 31 2.41 -5.05 10.34
CA ILE A 31 1.45 -6.03 10.88
C ILE A 31 1.84 -6.51 12.29
N GLN A 32 3.14 -6.61 12.58
CA GLN A 32 3.59 -6.96 13.94
C GLN A 32 3.25 -5.85 14.94
N ILE A 33 3.45 -4.58 14.57
CA ILE A 33 3.03 -3.43 15.38
C ILE A 33 1.52 -3.51 15.66
N ILE A 34 0.70 -3.71 14.63
CA ILE A 34 -0.76 -3.78 14.75
C ILE A 34 -1.19 -4.98 15.62
N LYS A 35 -0.54 -6.14 15.48
CA LYS A 35 -0.80 -7.30 16.35
C LYS A 35 -0.55 -6.95 17.81
N ARG A 36 0.51 -6.20 18.09
CA ARG A 36 0.81 -5.79 19.46
C ARG A 36 -0.20 -4.77 19.98
N MET A 37 -0.61 -3.81 19.15
CA MET A 37 -1.67 -2.87 19.49
C MET A 37 -2.98 -3.59 19.88
N ARG A 38 -3.32 -4.68 19.20
CA ARG A 38 -4.55 -5.45 19.48
C ARG A 38 -4.60 -6.04 20.89
N GLU A 39 -3.48 -6.26 21.55
CA GLU A 39 -3.43 -6.76 22.92
C GLU A 39 -4.04 -5.76 23.91
N TYR A 40 -4.04 -4.47 23.58
CA TYR A 40 -4.63 -3.41 24.38
C TYR A 40 -6.17 -3.32 24.25
N ILE A 41 -6.78 -3.99 23.29
CA ILE A 41 -8.26 -4.05 23.15
C ILE A 41 -8.91 -4.61 24.41
N SER A 42 -8.30 -5.63 25.03
CA SER A 42 -8.79 -6.21 26.29
C SER A 42 -8.83 -5.22 27.46
N ARG A 43 -8.07 -4.12 27.37
CA ARG A 43 -8.02 -3.01 28.33
C ARG A 43 -8.99 -1.88 27.95
N GLY A 44 -9.81 -2.07 26.92
CA GLY A 44 -10.79 -1.09 26.44
C GLY A 44 -10.21 0.03 25.58
N TYR A 45 -8.96 -0.11 25.07
CA TYR A 45 -8.34 0.90 24.23
C TYR A 45 -8.73 0.72 22.74
N LYS A 46 -8.92 1.83 22.05
CA LYS A 46 -9.17 1.89 20.62
C LYS A 46 -7.87 1.91 19.83
N LEU A 47 -7.85 1.21 18.71
CA LEU A 47 -6.69 1.18 17.81
C LEU A 47 -6.63 2.48 16.99
N CYS A 48 -5.56 3.26 17.14
CA CYS A 48 -5.37 4.52 16.44
C CYS A 48 -4.06 4.51 15.64
N VAL A 49 -4.17 4.78 14.35
CA VAL A 49 -3.01 4.89 13.45
C VAL A 49 -2.93 6.30 12.91
N LEU A 50 -1.75 6.93 13.04
CA LEU A 50 -1.43 8.21 12.41
C LEU A 50 -0.43 7.99 11.28
N THR A 51 -0.81 8.46 10.08
CA THR A 51 0.06 8.56 8.90
C THR A 51 0.02 9.99 8.35
N PHE A 52 0.71 10.24 7.24
CA PHE A 52 0.71 11.55 6.59
C PHE A 52 -0.17 11.54 5.34
N ASP A 53 -0.81 12.68 5.05
CA ASP A 53 -1.64 12.88 3.85
C ASP A 53 -0.80 12.90 2.57
N ILE A 54 0.43 13.47 2.64
CA ILE A 54 1.43 13.38 1.59
C ILE A 54 2.73 12.76 2.14
N PRO A 55 3.54 12.07 1.30
CA PRO A 55 4.83 11.60 1.73
C PRO A 55 5.74 12.77 2.14
N PRO A 56 6.46 12.69 3.28
CA PRO A 56 7.43 13.72 3.65
C PRO A 56 8.48 14.02 2.58
N SER A 57 8.81 13.06 1.72
CA SER A 57 9.69 13.21 0.57
C SER A 57 9.18 14.24 -0.45
N SER A 58 7.87 14.41 -0.59
CA SER A 58 7.28 15.41 -1.50
C SER A 58 7.58 16.85 -1.10
N LEU A 59 7.96 17.08 0.17
CA LEU A 59 8.44 18.39 0.66
C LEU A 59 9.97 18.44 0.82
N GLY A 60 10.71 17.55 0.18
CA GLY A 60 12.17 17.51 0.25
C GLY A 60 12.74 16.79 1.47
N PHE A 61 11.92 16.16 2.29
CA PHE A 61 12.37 15.36 3.44
C PHE A 61 12.61 13.89 3.03
N GLY A 62 13.73 13.61 2.38
CA GLY A 62 14.14 12.29 1.92
C GLY A 62 14.07 12.12 0.40
N ILE A 63 14.24 10.88 -0.08
CA ILE A 63 14.21 10.54 -1.51
C ILE A 63 12.77 10.21 -1.90
N ASP A 64 12.26 10.89 -2.93
CA ASP A 64 10.95 10.59 -3.50
C ASP A 64 11.09 9.49 -4.56
N ASN A 65 10.76 8.26 -4.18
CA ASN A 65 10.71 7.10 -5.07
C ASN A 65 9.26 6.63 -5.29
N GLY A 66 8.29 7.53 -5.14
CA GLY A 66 6.86 7.21 -5.20
C GLY A 66 6.36 6.44 -3.97
N VAL A 67 5.06 6.15 -3.94
CA VAL A 67 4.40 5.39 -2.87
C VAL A 67 3.95 4.01 -3.37
N ILE A 68 4.06 2.99 -2.50
CA ILE A 68 3.52 1.66 -2.78
C ILE A 68 1.99 1.69 -2.65
N LEU A 69 1.48 2.43 -1.68
CA LEU A 69 0.05 2.57 -1.42
C LEU A 69 -0.36 4.04 -1.42
N SER A 70 -1.39 4.37 -2.18
CA SER A 70 -2.06 5.67 -2.05
C SER A 70 -2.76 5.77 -0.68
N ASN A 71 -3.18 6.98 -0.28
CA ASN A 71 -3.92 7.16 0.96
C ASN A 71 -5.26 6.41 0.93
N GLU A 72 -5.94 6.41 -0.21
CA GLU A 72 -7.18 5.66 -0.40
C GLU A 72 -6.96 4.15 -0.20
N GLU A 73 -5.93 3.60 -0.81
CA GLU A 73 -5.56 2.19 -0.65
C GLU A 73 -5.19 1.87 0.81
N LYS A 74 -4.48 2.77 1.50
CA LYS A 74 -4.18 2.60 2.94
C LYS A 74 -5.45 2.60 3.80
N ARG A 75 -6.42 3.50 3.53
CA ARG A 75 -7.70 3.52 4.25
C ARG A 75 -8.42 2.18 4.13
N TYR A 76 -8.44 1.62 2.94
CA TYR A 76 -9.08 0.33 2.69
C TYR A 76 -8.41 -0.79 3.51
N ILE A 77 -7.08 -0.87 3.44
CA ILE A 77 -6.30 -1.86 4.17
C ILE A 77 -6.47 -1.73 5.68
N PHE A 78 -6.42 -0.52 6.23
CA PHE A 78 -6.55 -0.32 7.67
C PHE A 78 -7.98 -0.55 8.17
N ALA A 79 -9.00 -0.30 7.34
CA ALA A 79 -10.37 -0.68 7.65
C ALA A 79 -10.54 -2.20 7.74
N ASP A 80 -9.97 -2.95 6.77
CA ASP A 80 -9.97 -4.41 6.77
C ASP A 80 -9.19 -4.99 7.95
N ILE A 81 -8.07 -4.38 8.31
CA ILE A 81 -7.29 -4.74 9.50
C ILE A 81 -8.08 -4.49 10.80
N GLY A 82 -9.10 -3.64 10.79
CA GLY A 82 -9.94 -3.34 11.96
C GLY A 82 -9.35 -2.26 12.86
N ILE A 83 -8.72 -1.23 12.28
CA ILE A 83 -8.33 -0.01 12.99
C ILE A 83 -9.60 0.80 13.33
N ASP A 84 -9.68 1.36 14.53
CA ASP A 84 -10.82 2.20 14.95
C ASP A 84 -10.68 3.63 14.44
N TYR A 85 -9.49 4.26 14.58
CA TYR A 85 -9.19 5.62 14.16
C TYR A 85 -8.00 5.67 13.23
N TYR A 86 -8.19 6.20 12.03
CA TYR A 86 -7.15 6.39 11.03
C TYR A 86 -6.98 7.87 10.73
N ILE A 87 -5.80 8.41 11.05
CA ILE A 87 -5.50 9.84 10.95
C ILE A 87 -4.52 10.05 9.80
N GLU A 88 -4.93 10.79 8.78
CA GLU A 88 -4.05 11.34 7.75
C GLU A 88 -3.65 12.74 8.15
N PHE A 89 -2.55 12.83 8.86
CA PHE A 89 -2.04 14.10 9.39
C PHE A 89 -1.55 14.97 8.23
N PRO A 90 -2.08 16.22 8.11
CA PRO A 90 -1.66 17.12 7.05
C PRO A 90 -0.17 17.44 7.16
N PHE A 91 0.62 17.13 6.11
CA PHE A 91 2.06 17.35 6.12
C PHE A 91 2.44 18.50 5.19
N TYR A 92 2.64 19.68 5.77
CA TYR A 92 3.08 20.90 5.11
C TYR A 92 4.06 21.67 6.02
N GLU A 93 4.64 22.76 5.55
CA GLU A 93 5.71 23.47 6.24
C GLU A 93 5.43 23.73 7.74
N LYS A 94 4.20 24.20 8.07
CA LYS A 94 3.84 24.47 9.47
C LYS A 94 3.80 23.21 10.33
N THR A 95 3.22 22.10 9.83
CA THR A 95 3.15 20.84 10.59
C THR A 95 4.49 20.12 10.64
N ALA A 96 5.30 20.24 9.57
CA ALA A 96 6.67 19.72 9.53
C ALA A 96 7.62 20.45 10.52
N SER A 97 7.27 21.67 10.94
CA SER A 97 8.06 22.46 11.90
C SER A 97 7.65 22.27 13.36
N ILE A 98 6.68 21.39 13.66
CA ILE A 98 6.26 21.10 15.04
C ILE A 98 7.39 20.39 15.77
N PRO A 99 7.90 20.95 16.90
CA PRO A 99 8.91 20.28 17.72
C PRO A 99 8.41 18.93 18.24
N ALA A 100 9.30 17.94 18.35
CA ALA A 100 8.91 16.58 18.76
C ALA A 100 8.20 16.55 20.12
N ARG A 101 8.65 17.35 21.07
CA ARG A 101 8.00 17.47 22.37
C ARG A 101 6.57 17.99 22.25
N GLN A 102 6.36 19.05 21.50
CA GLN A 102 5.01 19.61 21.25
C GLN A 102 4.12 18.59 20.53
N PHE A 103 4.67 17.82 19.59
CA PHE A 103 3.93 16.75 18.92
C PHE A 103 3.46 15.68 19.91
N ILE A 104 4.30 15.29 20.89
CA ILE A 104 3.90 14.35 21.95
C ILE A 104 2.77 14.96 22.79
N GLU A 105 2.98 16.17 23.33
CA GLU A 105 2.03 16.83 24.22
C GLU A 105 0.66 17.05 23.54
N GLU A 106 0.67 17.67 22.38
CA GLU A 106 -0.55 18.10 21.72
C GLU A 106 -1.25 16.94 21.00
N TYR A 107 -0.52 16.16 20.18
CA TYR A 107 -1.16 15.17 19.33
C TYR A 107 -1.28 13.80 19.97
N ILE A 108 -0.20 13.28 20.58
CA ILE A 108 -0.25 11.93 21.16
C ILE A 108 -1.10 11.94 22.44
N VAL A 109 -0.85 12.88 23.34
CA VAL A 109 -1.50 12.93 24.65
C VAL A 109 -2.89 13.54 24.56
N ASP A 110 -2.97 14.81 24.11
CA ASP A 110 -4.22 15.56 24.19
C ASP A 110 -5.23 15.18 23.12
N ARG A 111 -4.81 15.07 21.83
CA ARG A 111 -5.74 14.85 20.73
C ARG A 111 -6.07 13.39 20.51
N MET A 112 -5.08 12.50 20.53
CA MET A 112 -5.29 11.07 20.36
C MET A 112 -5.63 10.35 21.68
N ASN A 113 -5.54 11.00 22.85
CA ASN A 113 -5.81 10.43 24.16
C ASN A 113 -5.08 9.09 24.36
N ALA A 114 -3.80 9.05 23.96
CA ALA A 114 -2.99 7.83 24.00
C ALA A 114 -2.74 7.38 25.45
N LYS A 115 -2.97 6.10 25.71
CA LYS A 115 -2.58 5.38 26.92
C LYS A 115 -1.52 4.32 26.65
N ALA A 116 -1.29 4.02 25.39
CA ALA A 116 -0.16 3.23 24.93
C ALA A 116 0.30 3.71 23.55
N VAL A 117 1.58 3.62 23.28
CA VAL A 117 2.19 3.89 21.97
C VAL A 117 3.00 2.67 21.56
N VAL A 118 2.74 2.13 20.37
CA VAL A 118 3.45 0.97 19.81
C VAL A 118 4.07 1.39 18.49
N VAL A 119 5.38 1.42 18.40
CA VAL A 119 6.11 1.91 17.23
C VAL A 119 7.29 1.00 16.87
N GLY A 120 7.76 1.11 15.61
CA GLY A 120 9.03 0.51 15.21
C GLY A 120 10.23 1.21 15.84
N GLU A 121 11.35 0.52 15.94
CA GLU A 121 12.61 1.08 16.48
C GLU A 121 13.18 2.23 15.62
N ASP A 122 12.76 2.35 14.36
CA ASP A 122 13.13 3.41 13.43
C ASP A 122 12.08 4.53 13.33
N CYS A 123 11.12 4.56 14.24
CA CYS A 123 10.11 5.61 14.28
C CYS A 123 10.77 6.97 14.51
N THR A 124 10.44 7.92 13.65
CA THR A 124 10.85 9.31 13.77
C THR A 124 9.67 10.25 13.58
N PHE A 125 9.66 11.39 14.27
CA PHE A 125 8.61 12.40 14.22
C PHE A 125 9.13 13.78 14.63
N GLY A 126 8.28 14.81 14.48
CA GLY A 126 8.64 16.18 14.83
C GLY A 126 9.59 16.84 13.84
N GLN A 127 9.90 18.10 14.09
CA GLN A 127 10.75 18.92 13.24
C GLN A 127 12.10 18.24 12.97
N GLY A 128 12.48 18.15 11.70
CA GLY A 128 13.76 17.55 11.31
C GLY A 128 13.94 16.09 11.74
N ALA A 129 12.85 15.37 12.06
CA ALA A 129 12.88 14.00 12.59
C ALA A 129 13.68 13.86 13.91
N GLU A 130 13.67 14.90 14.76
CA GLU A 130 14.39 14.91 16.04
C GLU A 130 13.80 13.97 17.08
N GLY A 131 12.47 13.71 17.00
CA GLY A 131 11.78 12.74 17.82
C GLY A 131 12.03 11.31 17.36
N ASN A 132 12.14 10.38 18.30
CA ASN A 132 12.39 8.97 18.05
C ASN A 132 11.69 8.06 19.07
N ALA A 133 11.78 6.75 18.89
CA ALA A 133 11.14 5.77 19.75
C ALA A 133 11.64 5.86 21.23
N GLN A 134 12.91 6.21 21.46
CA GLN A 134 13.43 6.39 22.82
C GLN A 134 12.82 7.63 23.49
N MET A 135 12.69 8.73 22.77
CA MET A 135 12.02 9.93 23.29
C MET A 135 10.57 9.64 23.70
N LEU A 136 9.81 8.87 22.92
CA LEU A 136 8.48 8.43 23.32
C LEU A 136 8.51 7.67 24.65
N ARG A 137 9.48 6.77 24.84
CA ARG A 137 9.66 6.00 26.07
C ARG A 137 9.99 6.88 27.28
N ASP A 138 10.86 7.87 27.10
CA ASP A 138 11.28 8.78 28.16
C ASP A 138 10.13 9.69 28.64
N PHE A 139 9.24 10.06 27.72
CA PHE A 139 8.06 10.88 28.01
C PHE A 139 6.85 10.07 28.52
N GLY A 140 6.84 8.75 28.35
CA GLY A 140 5.75 7.89 28.80
C GLY A 140 5.37 8.08 30.27
N PRO A 141 6.31 8.01 31.23
CA PRO A 141 6.02 8.23 32.64
C PRO A 141 5.56 9.65 32.99
N ILE A 142 5.95 10.65 32.17
CA ILE A 142 5.57 12.06 32.37
C ILE A 142 4.11 12.31 32.03
N TYR A 143 3.62 11.66 30.95
CA TYR A 143 2.28 11.88 30.39
C TYR A 143 1.33 10.69 30.59
N ASP A 144 1.70 9.70 31.40
CA ASP A 144 0.88 8.54 31.76
C ASP A 144 0.44 7.72 30.52
N TYR A 145 1.42 7.33 29.69
CA TYR A 145 1.25 6.34 28.63
C TYR A 145 2.38 5.31 28.60
N GLU A 146 2.06 4.10 28.16
CA GLU A 146 3.02 3.00 27.97
C GLU A 146 3.67 3.07 26.60
N VAL A 147 4.92 2.59 26.45
CA VAL A 147 5.60 2.54 25.16
C VAL A 147 6.16 1.16 24.88
N GLU A 148 5.81 0.62 23.73
CA GLU A 148 6.41 -0.60 23.21
C GLU A 148 7.13 -0.32 21.89
N ILE A 149 8.39 -0.75 21.82
CA ILE A 149 9.23 -0.58 20.65
C ILE A 149 9.41 -1.94 20.01
N ILE A 150 8.98 -2.07 18.75
CA ILE A 150 9.02 -3.31 17.99
C ILE A 150 10.27 -3.34 17.11
N SER A 151 11.07 -4.37 17.27
CA SER A 151 12.27 -4.56 16.46
C SER A 151 11.92 -4.92 15.02
N LYS A 152 12.77 -4.52 14.08
CA LYS A 152 12.61 -4.83 12.66
C LYS A 152 12.62 -6.32 12.38
N ILE A 153 11.75 -6.73 11.49
CA ILE A 153 11.71 -8.12 10.96
C ILE A 153 12.66 -8.22 9.77
N LYS A 154 13.34 -9.35 9.67
CA LYS A 154 14.25 -9.63 8.56
C LYS A 154 13.72 -10.75 7.66
N ASP A 155 14.04 -10.63 6.38
CA ASP A 155 13.92 -11.66 5.36
C ASP A 155 15.34 -12.06 4.92
N GLY A 156 15.89 -13.08 5.54
CA GLY A 156 17.30 -13.43 5.41
C GLY A 156 18.21 -12.32 5.94
N LYS A 157 18.97 -11.67 5.05
CA LYS A 157 19.88 -10.56 5.40
C LYS A 157 19.23 -9.17 5.26
N HIS A 158 18.06 -9.08 4.63
CA HIS A 158 17.38 -7.81 4.35
C HIS A 158 16.37 -7.46 5.46
N GLU A 159 16.36 -6.23 5.91
CA GLU A 159 15.30 -5.69 6.75
C GLU A 159 14.04 -5.50 5.90
N ILE A 160 12.89 -5.97 6.41
CA ILE A 160 11.60 -5.75 5.74
C ILE A 160 11.20 -4.29 5.95
N SER A 161 11.22 -3.52 4.87
CA SER A 161 10.92 -2.08 4.85
C SER A 161 10.23 -1.70 3.54
N SER A 162 9.63 -0.51 3.48
CA SER A 162 9.07 0.03 2.25
C SER A 162 10.12 0.12 1.13
N THR A 163 11.36 0.48 1.46
CA THR A 163 12.48 0.51 0.50
C THR A 163 12.72 -0.86 -0.11
N TYR A 164 12.84 -1.90 0.73
CA TYR A 164 13.04 -3.27 0.23
C TYR A 164 11.86 -3.76 -0.61
N LEU A 165 10.63 -3.41 -0.24
CA LEU A 165 9.46 -3.71 -1.06
C LEU A 165 9.51 -3.02 -2.43
N LYS A 166 9.96 -1.77 -2.50
CA LYS A 166 10.15 -1.05 -3.78
C LYS A 166 11.22 -1.69 -4.65
N GLU A 167 12.34 -2.13 -4.06
CA GLU A 167 13.38 -2.89 -4.77
C GLU A 167 12.84 -4.19 -5.38
N LEU A 168 11.98 -4.91 -4.65
CA LEU A 168 11.33 -6.12 -5.16
C LEU A 168 10.40 -5.83 -6.33
N LEU A 169 9.64 -4.73 -6.30
CA LEU A 169 8.80 -4.30 -7.41
C LEU A 169 9.63 -3.91 -8.63
N ALA A 170 10.70 -3.14 -8.44
CA ALA A 170 11.63 -2.75 -9.50
C ALA A 170 12.34 -3.96 -10.14
N ALA A 171 12.51 -5.06 -9.41
CA ALA A 171 13.04 -6.32 -9.90
C ALA A 171 11.97 -7.28 -10.47
N GLY A 172 10.70 -6.88 -10.55
CA GLY A 172 9.59 -7.73 -10.99
C GLY A 172 9.24 -8.87 -10.03
N ASN A 173 9.81 -8.88 -8.82
CA ASN A 173 9.62 -9.95 -7.85
C ASN A 173 8.35 -9.74 -7.01
N VAL A 174 7.21 -9.56 -7.68
CA VAL A 174 5.90 -9.34 -7.05
C VAL A 174 5.48 -10.52 -6.17
N LYS A 175 5.94 -11.73 -6.47
CA LYS A 175 5.67 -12.91 -5.63
C LYS A 175 6.33 -12.80 -4.26
N LYS A 176 7.58 -12.34 -4.20
CA LYS A 176 8.27 -12.13 -2.94
C LYS A 176 7.72 -10.91 -2.20
N PHE A 177 7.45 -9.82 -2.92
CA PHE A 177 6.71 -8.65 -2.39
C PHE A 177 5.48 -9.09 -1.62
N MET A 178 4.65 -9.87 -2.23
CA MET A 178 3.42 -10.42 -1.74
C MET A 178 3.54 -11.28 -0.48
N ASN A 179 4.66 -12.00 -0.34
CA ASN A 179 4.95 -12.77 0.87
C ASN A 179 5.37 -11.89 2.05
N LEU A 180 5.80 -10.65 1.79
CA LEU A 180 6.31 -9.72 2.79
C LEU A 180 5.32 -8.59 3.11
N ALA A 181 4.47 -8.22 2.17
CA ALA A 181 3.38 -7.26 2.34
C ALA A 181 2.09 -7.96 2.83
N TYR A 182 1.13 -7.17 3.29
CA TYR A 182 -0.19 -7.68 3.73
C TYR A 182 -1.08 -8.02 2.54
N TYR A 183 -1.00 -7.21 1.47
CA TYR A 183 -1.70 -7.40 0.20
C TYR A 183 -0.71 -7.58 -0.97
N PRO A 184 -1.14 -8.16 -2.09
CA PRO A 184 -0.39 -8.09 -3.34
C PRO A 184 -0.19 -6.63 -3.76
N PHE A 185 0.81 -6.35 -4.57
CA PHE A 185 0.88 -5.04 -5.19
C PHE A 185 -0.31 -4.86 -6.13
N TYR A 186 -1.06 -3.80 -5.90
CA TYR A 186 -2.20 -3.44 -6.74
C TYR A 186 -2.22 -1.94 -7.04
N VAL A 187 -2.92 -1.60 -8.10
CA VAL A 187 -3.21 -0.22 -8.49
C VAL A 187 -4.70 -0.06 -8.58
N HIS A 188 -5.24 0.92 -7.85
CA HIS A 188 -6.63 1.35 -7.98
C HIS A 188 -6.73 2.49 -8.98
N GLY A 189 -7.73 2.45 -9.85
CA GLY A 189 -7.98 3.49 -10.85
C GLY A 189 -9.14 3.16 -11.76
N ARG A 190 -9.32 4.02 -12.76
CA ARG A 190 -10.43 3.91 -13.71
C ARG A 190 -9.96 3.40 -15.06
N PHE A 191 -10.65 2.41 -15.61
CA PHE A 191 -10.45 2.01 -16.99
C PHE A 191 -10.89 3.11 -17.95
N LYS A 192 -10.07 3.39 -18.96
CA LYS A 192 -10.42 4.31 -20.06
C LYS A 192 -11.65 3.79 -20.83
N ARG A 193 -12.33 4.70 -21.54
CA ARG A 193 -13.50 4.34 -22.35
C ARG A 193 -13.18 3.35 -23.45
N ASP A 194 -12.05 3.57 -24.10
CA ASP A 194 -11.68 2.82 -25.29
C ASP A 194 -10.74 1.68 -24.90
N SER A 195 -11.17 0.46 -25.21
CA SER A 195 -10.29 -0.71 -25.17
C SER A 195 -9.46 -0.75 -26.44
N ILE A 196 -8.20 -1.11 -26.32
CA ILE A 196 -7.34 -1.35 -27.47
C ILE A 196 -7.74 -2.73 -28.05
N SER A 197 -8.29 -2.74 -29.27
CA SER A 197 -8.58 -4.00 -29.96
C SER A 197 -7.28 -4.56 -30.56
N VAL A 198 -6.88 -5.72 -30.09
CA VAL A 198 -5.78 -6.50 -30.65
C VAL A 198 -6.41 -7.63 -31.47
N GLY A 199 -5.91 -7.87 -32.69
CA GLY A 199 -6.55 -8.78 -33.65
C GLY A 199 -7.01 -10.10 -33.05
N GLY A 200 -8.14 -10.63 -33.55
CA GLY A 200 -8.79 -11.86 -33.09
C GLY A 200 -9.87 -11.65 -32.02
N GLY A 201 -10.45 -10.44 -31.92
CA GLY A 201 -11.59 -10.15 -31.04
C GLY A 201 -11.21 -9.94 -29.58
N MET A 202 -9.91 -9.75 -29.28
CA MET A 202 -9.40 -9.46 -27.95
C MET A 202 -9.35 -7.94 -27.72
N SER A 203 -9.81 -7.49 -26.57
CA SER A 203 -9.75 -6.08 -26.17
C SER A 203 -9.03 -5.93 -24.84
N TYR A 204 -8.05 -5.02 -24.79
CA TYR A 204 -7.37 -4.63 -23.55
C TYR A 204 -8.03 -3.41 -22.98
N TYR A 205 -8.22 -3.43 -21.67
CA TYR A 205 -8.61 -2.27 -20.91
C TYR A 205 -7.35 -1.52 -20.48
N VAL A 206 -7.38 -0.19 -20.56
CA VAL A 206 -6.25 0.69 -20.29
C VAL A 206 -6.52 1.50 -19.04
N MET A 207 -5.55 1.53 -18.14
CA MET A 207 -5.58 2.35 -16.91
C MET A 207 -4.30 3.18 -16.85
N ASP A 208 -4.45 4.50 -16.63
CA ASP A 208 -3.33 5.36 -16.24
C ASP A 208 -3.02 5.20 -14.75
N VAL A 209 -1.76 5.17 -14.41
CA VAL A 209 -1.28 5.05 -13.04
C VAL A 209 -0.78 6.41 -12.55
N SER A 210 -1.21 6.85 -11.38
CA SER A 210 -0.80 8.11 -10.75
C SER A 210 0.72 8.28 -10.74
N GLU A 211 1.19 9.51 -10.94
CA GLU A 211 2.62 9.89 -10.89
C GLU A 211 3.28 9.53 -9.54
N GLU A 212 2.51 9.59 -8.47
CA GLU A 212 3.00 9.29 -7.12
C GLU A 212 3.17 7.78 -6.88
N LYS A 213 2.50 6.93 -7.65
CA LYS A 213 2.53 5.47 -7.46
C LYS A 213 3.83 4.87 -7.98
N VAL A 214 4.45 3.97 -7.23
CA VAL A 214 5.55 3.13 -7.74
C VAL A 214 5.07 2.30 -8.92
N ILE A 215 5.88 2.26 -9.99
CA ILE A 215 5.65 1.34 -11.11
C ILE A 215 6.59 0.15 -10.96
N PRO A 216 6.07 -1.09 -10.99
CA PRO A 216 6.90 -2.30 -11.04
C PRO A 216 7.70 -2.40 -12.34
N LEU A 217 8.62 -3.38 -12.42
CA LEU A 217 9.38 -3.67 -13.64
C LEU A 217 8.44 -3.80 -14.84
N ASP A 218 8.81 -3.19 -15.95
CA ASP A 218 8.07 -3.28 -17.22
C ASP A 218 7.92 -4.74 -17.68
N GLY A 219 6.77 -5.06 -18.23
CA GLY A 219 6.53 -6.39 -18.75
C GLY A 219 5.15 -6.95 -18.46
N VAL A 220 4.99 -8.22 -18.74
CA VAL A 220 3.73 -8.96 -18.66
C VAL A 220 3.63 -9.69 -17.33
N TYR A 221 2.47 -9.52 -16.68
CA TYR A 221 2.17 -10.12 -15.37
C TYR A 221 0.87 -10.95 -15.45
N TYR A 222 0.83 -12.06 -14.77
CA TYR A 222 -0.44 -12.66 -14.36
C TYR A 222 -1.03 -11.79 -13.27
N SER A 223 -2.29 -11.43 -13.40
CA SER A 223 -2.97 -10.43 -12.58
C SER A 223 -4.40 -10.84 -12.27
N THR A 224 -5.01 -10.12 -11.36
CA THR A 224 -6.45 -10.21 -11.06
C THR A 224 -7.03 -8.80 -11.07
N VAL A 225 -8.17 -8.63 -11.70
CA VAL A 225 -8.97 -7.41 -11.63
C VAL A 225 -10.04 -7.59 -10.57
N ILE A 226 -10.16 -6.62 -9.68
CA ILE A 226 -11.22 -6.55 -8.66
C ILE A 226 -12.21 -5.50 -9.13
N TYR A 227 -13.46 -5.91 -9.32
CA TYR A 227 -14.55 -5.06 -9.75
C TYR A 227 -15.86 -5.51 -9.10
N GLU A 228 -16.58 -4.59 -8.43
CA GLU A 228 -17.82 -4.88 -7.69
C GLU A 228 -17.67 -6.08 -6.72
N ASP A 229 -16.57 -6.09 -5.96
CA ASP A 229 -16.19 -7.15 -5.00
C ASP A 229 -15.97 -8.55 -5.62
N GLU A 230 -15.95 -8.63 -6.94
CA GLU A 230 -15.67 -9.87 -7.68
C GLU A 230 -14.24 -9.88 -8.25
N LEU A 231 -13.66 -11.07 -8.32
CA LEU A 231 -12.29 -11.30 -8.77
C LEU A 231 -12.27 -11.91 -10.17
N TYR A 232 -11.65 -11.21 -11.12
CA TYR A 232 -11.53 -11.64 -12.51
C TYR A 232 -10.07 -11.92 -12.84
N ASP A 233 -9.80 -13.16 -13.24
CA ASP A 233 -8.47 -13.57 -13.70
C ASP A 233 -8.08 -12.81 -14.96
N ALA A 234 -6.85 -12.29 -14.99
CA ALA A 234 -6.39 -11.39 -16.03
C ALA A 234 -4.89 -11.55 -16.33
N ILE A 235 -4.46 -10.88 -17.37
CA ILE A 235 -3.06 -10.65 -17.70
C ILE A 235 -2.87 -9.17 -17.99
N THR A 236 -1.81 -8.58 -17.40
CA THR A 236 -1.55 -7.15 -17.48
C THR A 236 -0.14 -6.90 -18.03
N ASN A 237 -0.03 -6.04 -19.03
CA ASN A 237 1.22 -5.45 -19.48
C ASN A 237 1.44 -4.13 -18.76
N VAL A 238 2.56 -4.02 -18.05
CA VAL A 238 2.98 -2.82 -17.30
C VAL A 238 3.97 -2.05 -18.16
N ARG A 239 3.70 -0.77 -18.37
CA ARG A 239 4.55 0.15 -19.14
C ARG A 239 4.90 1.35 -18.27
N GLY A 240 6.12 1.35 -17.75
CA GLY A 240 6.60 2.39 -16.84
C GLY A 240 6.88 3.72 -17.54
N ASP A 241 7.33 3.68 -18.79
CA ASP A 241 7.61 4.87 -19.61
C ASP A 241 6.37 5.75 -19.82
N THR A 242 5.21 5.12 -19.98
CA THR A 242 3.91 5.79 -20.19
C THR A 242 3.01 5.74 -18.97
N ARG A 243 3.44 5.08 -17.89
CA ARG A 243 2.68 4.84 -16.66
C ARG A 243 1.29 4.25 -16.94
N VAL A 244 1.23 3.22 -17.79
CA VAL A 244 0.00 2.61 -18.25
C VAL A 244 -0.02 1.12 -17.94
N PHE A 245 -1.17 0.63 -17.48
CA PHE A 245 -1.48 -0.79 -17.36
C PHE A 245 -2.49 -1.18 -18.45
N GLU A 246 -2.09 -2.11 -19.32
CA GLU A 246 -2.91 -2.69 -20.38
C GLU A 246 -3.36 -4.08 -19.94
N THR A 247 -4.63 -4.26 -19.62
CA THR A 247 -5.14 -5.47 -18.99
C THR A 247 -6.15 -6.21 -19.86
N TYR A 248 -5.91 -7.50 -20.07
CA TYR A 248 -6.87 -8.41 -20.69
C TYR A 248 -7.51 -9.30 -19.63
N ILE A 249 -8.83 -9.21 -19.48
CA ILE A 249 -9.61 -10.03 -18.54
C ILE A 249 -10.10 -11.28 -19.27
N TYR A 250 -9.81 -12.45 -18.72
CA TYR A 250 -10.21 -13.73 -19.34
C TYR A 250 -11.73 -13.88 -19.33
N GLY A 251 -12.30 -14.14 -20.51
CA GLY A 251 -13.75 -14.24 -20.66
C GLY A 251 -14.49 -12.90 -20.76
N GLY A 252 -13.80 -11.79 -20.54
CA GLY A 252 -14.37 -10.44 -20.58
C GLY A 252 -15.36 -10.17 -19.43
N VAL A 253 -15.66 -8.90 -19.18
CA VAL A 253 -16.66 -8.46 -18.18
C VAL A 253 -17.52 -7.39 -18.82
N ARG A 254 -18.85 -7.53 -18.71
CA ARG A 254 -19.78 -6.54 -19.25
C ARG A 254 -19.80 -5.29 -18.34
N GLY A 255 -19.84 -4.12 -18.95
CA GLY A 255 -20.00 -2.85 -18.22
C GLY A 255 -18.76 -2.31 -17.50
N ILE A 256 -17.63 -3.01 -17.56
CA ILE A 256 -16.40 -2.62 -16.87
C ILE A 256 -15.68 -1.40 -17.51
N GLN A 257 -16.10 -0.98 -18.71
CA GLN A 257 -15.55 0.22 -19.34
C GLN A 257 -15.87 1.46 -18.48
N ARG A 258 -14.87 2.27 -18.18
CA ARG A 258 -14.96 3.44 -17.30
C ARG A 258 -15.27 3.11 -15.83
N ALA A 259 -15.21 1.84 -15.45
CA ALA A 259 -15.37 1.44 -14.08
C ALA A 259 -14.11 1.75 -13.26
N ASP A 260 -14.30 2.04 -11.99
CA ASP A 260 -13.24 2.05 -11.00
C ASP A 260 -12.94 0.60 -10.62
N VAL A 261 -11.68 0.21 -10.74
CA VAL A 261 -11.22 -1.17 -10.51
C VAL A 261 -9.88 -1.18 -9.80
N SER A 262 -9.54 -2.31 -9.20
CA SER A 262 -8.17 -2.56 -8.72
C SER A 262 -7.53 -3.66 -9.55
N ILE A 263 -6.28 -3.47 -9.97
CA ILE A 263 -5.49 -4.47 -10.70
C ILE A 263 -4.38 -4.95 -9.78
N ALA A 264 -4.46 -6.21 -9.33
CA ALA A 264 -3.45 -6.84 -8.49
C ALA A 264 -2.48 -7.66 -9.37
N LEU A 265 -1.17 -7.40 -9.23
CA LEU A 265 -0.12 -8.14 -9.94
C LEU A 265 0.31 -9.34 -9.10
N LEU A 266 0.23 -10.54 -9.67
CA LEU A 266 0.44 -11.80 -8.95
C LEU A 266 1.79 -12.45 -9.26
N GLN A 267 2.19 -12.45 -10.53
CA GLN A 267 3.46 -13.05 -10.96
C GLN A 267 3.97 -12.38 -12.24
N TYR A 268 5.23 -11.99 -12.23
CA TYR A 268 5.96 -11.59 -13.43
C TYR A 268 6.08 -12.76 -14.39
N LYS A 269 5.69 -12.56 -15.63
CA LYS A 269 5.72 -13.58 -16.68
C LYS A 269 6.93 -13.41 -17.58
N ARG A 270 7.14 -12.22 -18.12
CA ARG A 270 8.19 -11.91 -19.08
C ARG A 270 8.34 -10.42 -19.34
N GLU A 271 9.45 -10.05 -19.92
CA GLU A 271 9.70 -8.70 -20.46
C GLU A 271 8.76 -8.38 -21.63
N GLU A 272 8.61 -7.08 -21.88
CA GLU A 272 7.92 -6.59 -23.08
C GLU A 272 8.70 -7.02 -24.34
N ILE A 273 7.98 -7.45 -25.36
CA ILE A 273 8.55 -7.86 -26.65
C ILE A 273 8.12 -6.86 -27.71
N LYS A 274 9.11 -6.29 -28.42
CA LYS A 274 8.82 -5.47 -29.60
C LYS A 274 8.56 -6.37 -30.80
N PHE A 275 7.40 -6.21 -31.43
CA PHE A 275 7.00 -6.99 -32.60
C PHE A 275 7.06 -6.14 -33.86
N TYR A 276 7.63 -6.68 -34.92
CA TYR A 276 7.65 -6.04 -36.22
C TYR A 276 6.41 -6.39 -37.08
N LYS A 277 5.72 -7.49 -36.75
CA LYS A 277 4.52 -7.95 -37.41
C LYS A 277 3.39 -8.15 -36.41
N THR A 278 2.21 -7.64 -36.73
CA THR A 278 1.00 -7.81 -35.92
C THR A 278 0.61 -9.29 -35.75
N SER A 279 0.89 -10.14 -36.76
CA SER A 279 0.66 -11.59 -36.69
C SER A 279 1.43 -12.25 -35.54
N ASP A 280 2.71 -11.87 -35.38
CA ASP A 280 3.60 -12.45 -34.37
C ASP A 280 3.20 -11.97 -32.98
N MET A 281 2.84 -10.69 -32.84
CA MET A 281 2.25 -10.13 -31.63
C MET A 281 0.98 -10.89 -31.23
N ASN A 282 0.03 -11.05 -32.15
CA ASN A 282 -1.22 -11.74 -31.88
C ASN A 282 -1.01 -13.21 -31.48
N LYS A 283 -0.06 -13.89 -32.10
CA LYS A 283 0.32 -15.26 -31.73
C LYS A 283 0.85 -15.29 -30.28
N LYS A 284 1.82 -14.43 -29.96
CA LYS A 284 2.42 -14.39 -28.63
C LYS A 284 1.44 -14.03 -27.53
N VAL A 285 0.56 -13.06 -27.80
CA VAL A 285 -0.51 -12.68 -26.86
C VAL A 285 -1.46 -13.85 -26.59
N LYS A 286 -1.85 -14.61 -27.60
CA LYS A 286 -2.69 -15.81 -27.41
C LYS A 286 -2.00 -16.89 -26.59
N GLU A 287 -0.70 -17.10 -26.79
CA GLU A 287 0.12 -18.01 -25.98
C GLU A 287 0.14 -17.57 -24.52
N ASP A 288 0.40 -16.28 -24.26
CA ASP A 288 0.46 -15.71 -22.90
C ASP A 288 -0.90 -15.84 -22.19
N ILE A 289 -2.00 -15.60 -22.88
CA ILE A 289 -3.36 -15.77 -22.36
C ILE A 289 -3.63 -17.23 -22.00
N PHE A 290 -3.32 -18.16 -22.91
CA PHE A 290 -3.52 -19.59 -22.67
C PHE A 290 -2.71 -20.10 -21.46
N GLU A 291 -1.42 -19.74 -21.39
CA GLU A 291 -0.57 -20.07 -20.26
C GLU A 291 -1.06 -19.42 -18.94
N GLY A 292 -1.53 -18.16 -19.02
CA GLY A 292 -2.09 -17.46 -17.89
C GLY A 292 -3.36 -18.10 -17.34
N GLN A 293 -4.29 -18.49 -18.23
CA GLN A 293 -5.50 -19.20 -17.81
C GLN A 293 -5.18 -20.54 -17.12
N LYS A 294 -4.17 -21.27 -17.63
CA LYS A 294 -3.70 -22.49 -16.97
C LYS A 294 -3.09 -22.19 -15.60
N TRP A 295 -2.23 -21.18 -15.52
CA TRP A 295 -1.59 -20.75 -14.27
C TRP A 295 -2.63 -20.37 -13.20
N HIS A 296 -3.64 -19.59 -13.56
CA HIS A 296 -4.71 -19.18 -12.63
C HIS A 296 -5.49 -20.39 -12.11
N LYS A 297 -5.86 -21.34 -12.96
CA LYS A 297 -6.54 -22.56 -12.52
C LYS A 297 -5.73 -23.38 -11.49
N GLU A 298 -4.41 -23.40 -11.65
CA GLU A 298 -3.52 -24.20 -10.77
C GLU A 298 -3.15 -23.48 -9.46
N LYS A 299 -3.05 -22.14 -9.47
CA LYS A 299 -2.43 -21.38 -8.37
C LYS A 299 -3.39 -20.51 -7.55
N VAL A 300 -4.48 -20.05 -8.15
CA VAL A 300 -5.34 -19.02 -7.55
C VAL A 300 -6.19 -19.52 -6.39
N ALA A 301 -6.44 -20.82 -6.25
CA ALA A 301 -7.17 -21.35 -5.09
C ALA A 301 -6.55 -20.95 -3.73
N ARG A 302 -5.22 -20.72 -3.67
CA ARG A 302 -4.50 -20.26 -2.47
C ARG A 302 -4.55 -18.74 -2.25
N TRP A 303 -4.96 -17.99 -3.26
CA TRP A 303 -4.89 -16.53 -3.31
C TRP A 303 -6.20 -15.87 -2.88
N ARG A 304 -7.33 -16.43 -3.33
CA ARG A 304 -8.68 -15.96 -3.00
C ARG A 304 -8.97 -15.96 -1.50
N GLN A 305 -8.12 -16.63 -0.69
CA GLN A 305 -8.21 -16.63 0.77
C GLN A 305 -7.48 -15.43 1.42
N LYS A 306 -6.76 -14.60 0.63
CA LYS A 306 -5.99 -13.44 1.13
C LYS A 306 -6.48 -12.09 0.60
N LEU A 307 -7.39 -12.11 -0.34
CA LEU A 307 -8.14 -10.98 -0.86
C LEU A 307 -9.56 -11.01 -0.27
#